data_a9671a803eecc425352c4e8be90da9da
#
_entry.id   a9671a803eecc425352c4e8be90da9da
#
_cell.length_a   1.000
_cell.length_b   1.000
_cell.length_c   1.000
_cell.angle_alpha   90.00
_cell.angle_beta   90.00
_cell.angle_gamma   90.00
#
_symmetry.space_group_name_H-M   'P 1'
#
loop_
_entity.id
_entity.type
_entity.pdbx_description
1 polymer ?
#
loop_
_entity_poly.entity_id
_entity_poly.type
_entity_poly.pdbx_seq_one_letter_code
_entity_poly.pdbx_strand_id
1 'polypeptide(L)'
;MPETKNTLPNTITVGLKNHSMMLVDAEAHQIPELREYFSFFVPNYRYVPAYKNKKWDGKIKLFNQVTRELNVGLYEHLRKFCSDRMYPLRLQETDYGHPAQRNKVDHQTLVKFQESLKLPFPLRDYQYEAVSHGIEKKRAILLSPTGSGKSFICYNLIQWYMDNYGDKQILIVVPTTSLVEQLYKDFDEYGFDVEENVHRIYSGKDKTTDKPIIISTWQSIYKFSREWYENFGCVVGDEVHLFKAKSLSGIMNKCVNAEYRFGMTGTLDGTATNKLVLEGLFGPTKRVTMTRDLQEKGTLAKLDISILLL
;
A
#
# COMPACT_ATOMS: atom_id res chain seq x y z
N MET A 1 -3.76 -39.09 17.39
CA MET A 1 -4.94 -39.04 16.51
C MET A 1 -5.04 -37.59 16.03
N PRO A 2 -5.08 -37.29 14.73
CA PRO A 2 -5.27 -35.91 14.30
C PRO A 2 -6.70 -35.48 14.69
N GLU A 3 -6.79 -34.36 15.42
CA GLU A 3 -8.05 -33.73 15.74
C GLU A 3 -8.83 -33.48 14.45
N THR A 4 -9.97 -34.10 14.30
CA THR A 4 -10.95 -33.82 13.25
C THR A 4 -11.46 -32.39 13.49
N LYS A 5 -10.86 -31.42 12.78
CA LYS A 5 -11.35 -30.04 12.73
C LYS A 5 -12.79 -30.08 12.22
N ASN A 6 -13.74 -29.83 13.12
CA ASN A 6 -15.16 -29.66 12.82
C ASN A 6 -15.33 -28.33 12.04
N THR A 7 -14.86 -28.31 10.79
CA THR A 7 -15.03 -27.17 9.88
C THR A 7 -16.34 -27.34 9.14
N LEU A 8 -17.16 -26.30 9.08
CA LEU A 8 -18.34 -26.27 8.22
C LEU A 8 -17.91 -26.56 6.76
N PRO A 9 -18.72 -27.30 5.98
CA PRO A 9 -18.41 -27.53 4.58
C PRO A 9 -18.25 -26.21 3.83
N ASN A 10 -17.41 -26.20 2.80
CA ASN A 10 -17.08 -25.03 2.00
C ASN A 10 -16.39 -23.87 2.77
N THR A 11 -15.80 -24.14 3.94
CA THR A 11 -15.10 -23.12 4.72
C THR A 11 -13.78 -22.74 4.03
N ILE A 12 -13.59 -21.45 3.78
CA ILE A 12 -12.30 -20.89 3.35
C ILE A 12 -11.53 -20.45 4.59
N THR A 13 -10.32 -20.98 4.80
CA THR A 13 -9.46 -20.60 5.92
C THR A 13 -8.32 -19.71 5.43
N VAL A 14 -8.03 -18.62 6.14
CA VAL A 14 -7.03 -17.63 5.77
C VAL A 14 -6.09 -17.35 6.92
N GLY A 15 -4.78 -17.48 6.67
CA GLY A 15 -3.72 -17.13 7.61
C GLY A 15 -2.62 -16.32 6.93
N LEU A 16 -1.92 -15.46 7.69
CA LEU A 16 -0.76 -14.74 7.15
C LEU A 16 0.43 -15.68 6.97
N LYS A 17 1.00 -15.73 5.77
CA LYS A 17 2.33 -16.34 5.53
C LYS A 17 3.44 -15.38 5.97
N ASN A 18 3.23 -14.10 5.74
CA ASN A 18 4.05 -12.96 6.16
C ASN A 18 3.24 -11.68 5.91
N HIS A 19 3.81 -10.50 6.15
CA HIS A 19 3.08 -9.25 5.92
C HIS A 19 2.87 -8.88 4.42
N SER A 20 3.37 -9.67 3.47
CA SER A 20 3.08 -9.49 2.03
C SER A 20 1.98 -10.42 1.53
N MET A 21 1.98 -11.66 1.99
CA MET A 21 1.15 -12.75 1.45
C MET A 21 0.34 -13.44 2.53
N MET A 22 -0.89 -13.77 2.22
CA MET A 22 -1.73 -14.69 2.98
C MET A 22 -1.91 -16.00 2.23
N LEU A 23 -2.08 -17.09 2.96
CA LEU A 23 -2.45 -18.39 2.45
C LEU A 23 -3.97 -18.53 2.53
N VAL A 24 -4.57 -18.95 1.44
CA VAL A 24 -6.01 -19.18 1.31
C VAL A 24 -6.23 -20.68 1.13
N ASP A 25 -6.60 -21.35 2.20
CA ASP A 25 -6.97 -22.75 2.17
C ASP A 25 -8.46 -22.90 1.82
N ALA A 26 -8.74 -23.57 0.72
CA ALA A 26 -10.06 -23.69 0.13
C ALA A 26 -10.21 -25.04 -0.56
N GLU A 27 -11.45 -25.52 -0.66
CA GLU A 27 -11.76 -26.78 -1.33
C GLU A 27 -11.49 -26.74 -2.85
N ALA A 28 -11.33 -27.91 -3.46
CA ALA A 28 -10.91 -28.02 -4.87
C ALA A 28 -11.82 -27.26 -5.85
N HIS A 29 -13.13 -27.24 -5.59
CA HIS A 29 -14.09 -26.52 -6.46
C HIS A 29 -14.03 -25.00 -6.31
N GLN A 30 -13.59 -24.47 -5.14
CA GLN A 30 -13.48 -23.04 -4.88
C GLN A 30 -12.24 -22.41 -5.52
N ILE A 31 -11.21 -23.20 -5.81
CA ILE A 31 -9.94 -22.70 -6.36
C ILE A 31 -10.09 -22.05 -7.74
N PRO A 32 -10.81 -22.66 -8.71
CA PRO A 32 -11.06 -21.98 -9.98
C PRO A 32 -11.86 -20.69 -9.83
N GLU A 33 -12.81 -20.64 -8.89
CA GLU A 33 -13.61 -19.43 -8.62
C GLU A 33 -12.74 -18.31 -8.03
N LEU A 34 -11.92 -18.62 -7.04
CA LEU A 34 -10.94 -17.68 -6.48
C LEU A 34 -10.00 -17.14 -7.56
N ARG A 35 -9.47 -18.04 -8.40
CA ARG A 35 -8.58 -17.65 -9.48
C ARG A 35 -9.26 -16.73 -10.49
N GLU A 36 -10.50 -17.01 -10.86
CA GLU A 36 -11.25 -16.14 -11.79
C GLU A 36 -11.60 -14.81 -11.15
N TYR A 37 -12.06 -14.80 -9.89
CA TYR A 37 -12.40 -13.58 -9.15
C TYR A 37 -11.21 -12.63 -8.99
N PHE A 38 -10.03 -13.17 -8.71
CA PHE A 38 -8.78 -12.40 -8.59
C PHE A 38 -8.00 -12.33 -9.89
N SER A 39 -8.67 -12.35 -11.02
CA SER A 39 -8.08 -12.17 -12.34
C SER A 39 -8.80 -11.07 -13.13
N PHE A 40 -8.06 -10.43 -14.04
CA PHE A 40 -8.61 -9.40 -14.92
C PHE A 40 -7.81 -9.35 -16.23
N PHE A 41 -8.46 -8.89 -17.30
CA PHE A 41 -7.80 -8.69 -18.57
C PHE A 41 -6.88 -7.47 -18.54
N VAL A 42 -5.70 -7.60 -19.11
CA VAL A 42 -4.78 -6.47 -19.32
C VAL A 42 -5.36 -5.56 -20.41
N PRO A 43 -5.34 -4.22 -20.25
CA PRO A 43 -5.76 -3.32 -21.31
C PRO A 43 -5.02 -3.65 -22.63
N ASN A 44 -5.75 -3.65 -23.73
CA ASN A 44 -5.21 -3.94 -25.06
C ASN A 44 -4.56 -5.34 -25.21
N TYR A 45 -4.89 -6.31 -24.36
CA TYR A 45 -4.30 -7.66 -24.35
C TYR A 45 -4.37 -8.34 -25.75
N ARG A 46 -5.41 -8.04 -26.53
CA ARG A 46 -5.60 -8.60 -27.88
C ARG A 46 -4.48 -8.26 -28.87
N TYR A 47 -3.76 -7.16 -28.60
CA TYR A 47 -2.63 -6.72 -29.44
C TYR A 47 -1.28 -7.28 -28.96
N VAL A 48 -1.23 -7.90 -27.79
CA VAL A 48 0.01 -8.47 -27.22
C VAL A 48 0.41 -9.73 -27.97
N PRO A 49 1.68 -9.85 -28.43
CA PRO A 49 2.14 -11.03 -29.19
C PRO A 49 1.90 -12.37 -28.48
N ALA A 50 2.08 -12.42 -27.15
CA ALA A 50 1.87 -13.63 -26.38
C ALA A 50 0.40 -14.10 -26.41
N TYR A 51 -0.56 -13.19 -26.46
CA TYR A 51 -1.99 -13.51 -26.63
C TYR A 51 -2.28 -14.00 -28.06
N LYS A 52 -1.79 -13.27 -29.09
CA LYS A 52 -1.97 -13.65 -30.48
C LYS A 52 -1.41 -15.06 -30.76
N ASN A 53 -0.30 -15.39 -30.14
CA ASN A 53 0.36 -16.71 -30.25
C ASN A 53 -0.19 -17.75 -29.29
N LYS A 54 -1.34 -17.49 -28.62
CA LYS A 54 -2.02 -18.42 -27.66
C LYS A 54 -1.13 -18.90 -26.50
N LYS A 55 -0.04 -18.18 -26.19
CA LYS A 55 0.87 -18.46 -25.07
C LYS A 55 0.40 -17.87 -23.74
N TRP A 56 -0.58 -16.98 -23.77
CA TRP A 56 -1.12 -16.29 -22.63
C TRP A 56 -2.61 -15.96 -22.89
N ASP A 57 -3.44 -16.01 -21.83
CA ASP A 57 -4.89 -15.80 -21.90
C ASP A 57 -5.34 -14.32 -21.80
N GLY A 58 -4.40 -13.39 -21.75
CA GLY A 58 -4.68 -11.94 -21.63
C GLY A 58 -4.97 -11.48 -20.23
N LYS A 59 -4.97 -12.37 -19.23
CA LYS A 59 -5.29 -12.05 -17.83
C LYS A 59 -4.05 -12.01 -16.95
N ILE A 60 -4.08 -11.08 -15.98
CA ILE A 60 -3.24 -11.13 -14.78
C ILE A 60 -4.03 -11.85 -13.69
N LYS A 61 -3.38 -12.77 -12.99
CA LYS A 61 -3.96 -13.59 -11.93
C LYS A 61 -3.25 -13.27 -10.64
N LEU A 62 -3.96 -12.72 -9.67
CA LEU A 62 -3.39 -12.31 -8.37
C LEU A 62 -3.42 -13.45 -7.36
N PHE A 63 -4.36 -14.39 -7.49
CA PHE A 63 -4.39 -15.60 -6.70
C PHE A 63 -3.57 -16.70 -7.37
N ASN A 64 -2.58 -17.21 -6.65
CA ASN A 64 -1.78 -18.36 -7.09
C ASN A 64 -2.46 -19.66 -6.67
N GLN A 65 -3.04 -20.38 -7.63
CA GLN A 65 -3.77 -21.62 -7.36
C GLN A 65 -2.89 -22.78 -6.87
N VAL A 66 -1.56 -22.75 -7.13
CA VAL A 66 -0.63 -23.80 -6.72
C VAL A 66 -0.13 -23.56 -5.30
N THR A 67 0.39 -22.35 -5.04
CA THR A 67 0.91 -21.98 -3.72
C THR A 67 -0.17 -21.49 -2.76
N ARG A 68 -1.41 -21.30 -3.25
CA ARG A 68 -2.57 -20.77 -2.49
C ARG A 68 -2.33 -19.37 -1.94
N GLU A 69 -1.41 -18.63 -2.53
CA GLU A 69 -1.03 -17.30 -2.08
C GLU A 69 -1.89 -16.21 -2.70
N LEU A 70 -2.23 -15.23 -1.88
CA LEU A 70 -2.88 -13.97 -2.26
C LEU A 70 -2.25 -12.82 -1.47
N ASN A 71 -2.08 -11.66 -2.10
CA ASN A 71 -1.57 -10.49 -1.39
C ASN A 71 -2.50 -10.07 -0.23
N VAL A 72 -1.92 -9.75 0.94
CA VAL A 72 -2.67 -9.41 2.16
C VAL A 72 -3.62 -8.23 1.97
N GLY A 73 -3.25 -7.25 1.15
CA GLY A 73 -4.10 -6.08 0.88
C GLY A 73 -5.43 -6.42 0.20
N LEU A 74 -5.58 -7.63 -0.37
CA LEU A 74 -6.83 -8.11 -0.97
C LEU A 74 -7.76 -8.83 0.01
N TYR A 75 -7.45 -8.79 1.30
CA TYR A 75 -8.28 -9.47 2.31
C TYR A 75 -9.75 -9.01 2.28
N GLU A 76 -10.03 -7.72 2.17
CA GLU A 76 -11.40 -7.22 2.10
C GLU A 76 -12.14 -7.69 0.83
N HIS A 77 -11.43 -7.82 -0.30
CA HIS A 77 -12.00 -8.43 -1.51
C HIS A 77 -12.29 -9.92 -1.32
N LEU A 78 -11.40 -10.66 -0.62
CA LEU A 78 -11.64 -12.06 -0.29
C LEU A 78 -12.84 -12.22 0.67
N ARG A 79 -12.96 -11.35 1.68
CA ARG A 79 -14.11 -11.34 2.58
C ARG A 79 -15.41 -11.11 1.82
N LYS A 80 -15.40 -10.17 0.86
CA LYS A 80 -16.55 -9.92 -0.01
C LYS A 80 -16.86 -11.14 -0.90
N PHE A 81 -15.85 -11.76 -1.51
CA PHE A 81 -16.01 -12.99 -2.30
C PHE A 81 -16.70 -14.10 -1.49
N CYS A 82 -16.25 -14.33 -0.26
CA CYS A 82 -16.84 -15.32 0.64
C CYS A 82 -18.29 -14.97 0.98
N SER A 83 -18.57 -13.71 1.30
CA SER A 83 -19.93 -13.23 1.62
C SER A 83 -20.87 -13.39 0.44
N ASP A 84 -20.45 -12.98 -0.77
CA ASP A 84 -21.30 -13.04 -1.99
C ASP A 84 -21.65 -14.49 -2.39
N ARG A 85 -20.85 -15.48 -1.95
CA ARG A 85 -21.04 -16.92 -2.22
C ARG A 85 -21.49 -17.74 -1.03
N MET A 86 -21.75 -17.07 0.10
CA MET A 86 -22.12 -17.71 1.36
C MET A 86 -21.10 -18.78 1.83
N TYR A 87 -19.82 -18.58 1.51
CA TYR A 87 -18.74 -19.43 2.02
C TYR A 87 -18.34 -18.95 3.42
N PRO A 88 -18.35 -19.82 4.44
CA PRO A 88 -17.83 -19.48 5.76
C PRO A 88 -16.34 -19.08 5.65
N LEU A 89 -15.98 -17.94 6.24
CA LEU A 89 -14.59 -17.47 6.30
C LEU A 89 -14.03 -17.66 7.70
N ARG A 90 -12.95 -18.42 7.82
CA ARG A 90 -12.21 -18.65 9.06
C ARG A 90 -10.88 -17.94 9.03
N LEU A 91 -10.58 -17.17 10.06
CA LEU A 91 -9.25 -16.59 10.25
C LEU A 91 -8.39 -17.54 11.09
N GLN A 92 -7.17 -17.76 10.62
CA GLN A 92 -6.14 -18.49 11.34
C GLN A 92 -5.11 -17.49 11.88
N GLU A 93 -4.88 -17.54 13.19
CA GLU A 93 -3.78 -16.79 13.81
C GLU A 93 -2.46 -17.43 13.44
N THR A 94 -1.46 -16.61 13.13
CA THR A 94 -0.09 -17.02 12.80
C THR A 94 0.91 -16.14 13.57
N ASP A 95 2.20 -16.41 13.47
CA ASP A 95 3.27 -15.57 14.06
C ASP A 95 3.23 -14.12 13.53
N TYR A 96 2.57 -13.89 12.41
CA TYR A 96 2.35 -12.57 11.81
C TYR A 96 0.98 -11.95 12.17
N GLY A 97 0.21 -12.59 13.07
CA GLY A 97 -1.17 -12.23 13.37
C GLY A 97 -2.16 -12.74 12.32
N HIS A 98 -3.23 -11.97 12.04
CA HIS A 98 -4.21 -12.31 11.03
C HIS A 98 -4.59 -11.09 10.16
N PRO A 99 -5.11 -11.27 8.91
CA PRO A 99 -5.30 -10.19 7.96
C PRO A 99 -6.36 -9.14 8.34
N ALA A 100 -7.22 -9.46 9.30
CA ALA A 100 -8.23 -8.53 9.83
C ALA A 100 -7.75 -7.69 11.02
N GLN A 101 -6.49 -7.86 11.44
CA GLN A 101 -5.94 -7.13 12.58
C GLN A 101 -5.93 -5.62 12.34
N ARG A 102 -6.32 -4.87 13.38
CA ARG A 102 -6.38 -3.40 13.36
C ARG A 102 -5.79 -2.83 14.65
N ASN A 103 -5.21 -1.64 14.58
CA ASN A 103 -4.87 -0.90 15.78
C ASN A 103 -6.13 -0.33 16.40
N LYS A 104 -6.23 -0.43 17.72
CA LYS A 104 -7.27 0.27 18.48
C LYS A 104 -6.62 1.53 19.06
N VAL A 105 -6.77 2.65 18.35
CA VAL A 105 -6.24 3.93 18.78
C VAL A 105 -7.40 4.89 18.96
N ASP A 106 -7.56 5.44 20.15
CA ASP A 106 -8.59 6.42 20.43
C ASP A 106 -8.20 7.83 19.97
N HIS A 107 -9.18 8.69 19.88
CA HIS A 107 -9.00 10.08 19.45
C HIS A 107 -8.02 10.84 20.35
N GLN A 108 -8.07 10.64 21.67
CA GLN A 108 -7.21 11.38 22.62
C GLN A 108 -5.73 10.99 22.43
N THR A 109 -5.44 9.73 22.18
CA THR A 109 -4.08 9.25 21.87
C THR A 109 -3.55 9.89 20.59
N LEU A 110 -4.38 10.00 19.54
CA LEU A 110 -3.99 10.65 18.28
C LEU A 110 -3.75 12.15 18.48
N VAL A 111 -4.59 12.84 19.26
CA VAL A 111 -4.40 14.28 19.54
C VAL A 111 -3.08 14.49 20.29
N LYS A 112 -2.81 13.71 21.35
CA LYS A 112 -1.54 13.81 22.10
C LYS A 112 -0.32 13.53 21.22
N PHE A 113 -0.42 12.53 20.35
CA PHE A 113 0.64 12.25 19.39
C PHE A 113 0.89 13.45 18.46
N GLN A 114 -0.16 14.07 17.93
CA GLN A 114 -0.02 15.23 17.06
C GLN A 114 0.61 16.43 17.79
N GLU A 115 0.20 16.68 19.03
CA GLU A 115 0.77 17.73 19.87
C GLU A 115 2.26 17.48 20.18
N SER A 116 2.66 16.21 20.36
CA SER A 116 4.06 15.83 20.63
C SER A 116 5.00 16.10 19.46
N LEU A 117 4.50 16.06 18.23
CA LEU A 117 5.30 16.32 17.04
C LEU A 117 5.74 17.78 16.86
N LYS A 118 5.10 18.73 17.58
CA LYS A 118 5.40 20.18 17.50
C LYS A 118 5.50 20.70 16.06
N LEU A 119 4.57 20.26 15.23
CA LEU A 119 4.55 20.56 13.79
C LEU A 119 4.41 22.08 13.56
N PRO A 120 4.96 22.62 12.45
CA PRO A 120 4.88 24.06 12.13
C PRO A 120 3.46 24.53 11.84
N PHE A 121 2.55 23.60 11.51
CA PHE A 121 1.13 23.85 11.28
C PHE A 121 0.29 22.62 11.66
N PRO A 122 -0.99 22.81 12.05
CA PRO A 122 -1.86 21.70 12.41
C PRO A 122 -2.29 20.90 11.15
N LEU A 123 -2.64 19.64 11.35
CA LEU A 123 -3.32 18.87 10.32
C LEU A 123 -4.71 19.47 10.02
N ARG A 124 -5.05 19.53 8.74
CA ARG A 124 -6.43 19.79 8.31
C ARG A 124 -7.31 18.56 8.60
N ASP A 125 -8.63 18.76 8.72
CA ASP A 125 -9.58 17.70 9.05
C ASP A 125 -9.39 16.42 8.21
N TYR A 126 -9.32 16.57 6.90
CA TYR A 126 -9.15 15.44 5.99
C TYR A 126 -7.76 14.78 6.11
N GLN A 127 -6.72 15.53 6.48
CA GLN A 127 -5.38 14.97 6.74
C GLN A 127 -5.39 14.19 8.05
N TYR A 128 -6.03 14.71 9.08
CA TYR A 128 -6.21 14.01 10.34
C TYR A 128 -6.97 12.69 10.14
N GLU A 129 -8.08 12.69 9.38
CA GLU A 129 -8.83 11.48 9.05
C GLU A 129 -7.97 10.46 8.27
N ALA A 130 -7.12 10.93 7.34
CA ALA A 130 -6.24 10.06 6.57
C ALA A 130 -5.16 9.41 7.45
N VAL A 131 -4.54 10.19 8.35
CA VAL A 131 -3.55 9.69 9.32
C VAL A 131 -4.20 8.69 10.27
N SER A 132 -5.34 9.04 10.87
CA SER A 132 -6.11 8.16 11.76
C SER A 132 -6.44 6.83 11.09
N HIS A 133 -6.95 6.90 9.85
CA HIS A 133 -7.27 5.70 9.06
C HIS A 133 -6.03 4.85 8.78
N GLY A 134 -4.91 5.46 8.39
CA GLY A 134 -3.66 4.75 8.13
C GLY A 134 -3.13 4.04 9.37
N ILE A 135 -3.14 4.72 10.51
CA ILE A 135 -2.74 4.15 11.80
C ILE A 135 -3.63 2.97 12.18
N GLU A 136 -4.96 3.12 12.11
CA GLU A 136 -5.92 2.07 12.45
C GLU A 136 -5.74 0.84 11.55
N LYS A 137 -5.69 1.06 10.25
CA LYS A 137 -5.71 -0.04 9.25
C LYS A 137 -4.33 -0.63 8.99
N LYS A 138 -3.25 0.08 9.32
CA LYS A 138 -1.84 -0.27 9.01
C LYS A 138 -1.55 -0.35 7.50
N ARG A 139 -2.57 -0.41 6.67
CA ARG A 139 -2.50 -0.58 5.21
C ARG A 139 -3.58 0.21 4.52
N ALA A 140 -3.19 1.08 3.61
CA ALA A 140 -4.15 1.81 2.78
C ALA A 140 -3.49 2.41 1.54
N ILE A 141 -4.26 2.61 0.49
CA ILE A 141 -3.96 3.59 -0.54
C ILE A 141 -4.71 4.87 -0.17
N LEU A 142 -3.97 5.94 0.02
CA LEU A 142 -4.51 7.27 0.32
C LEU A 142 -4.61 8.07 -0.98
N LEU A 143 -5.83 8.12 -1.52
CA LEU A 143 -6.12 8.85 -2.76
C LEU A 143 -6.37 10.31 -2.42
N SER A 144 -5.42 11.17 -2.77
CA SER A 144 -5.38 12.58 -2.40
C SER A 144 -4.81 13.43 -3.54
N PRO A 145 -5.49 14.46 -4.04
CA PRO A 145 -5.04 15.25 -5.18
C PRO A 145 -3.73 15.99 -4.88
N THR A 146 -3.07 16.49 -5.92
CA THR A 146 -1.91 17.37 -5.77
C THR A 146 -2.31 18.62 -4.97
N GLY A 147 -1.39 19.09 -4.10
CA GLY A 147 -1.65 20.23 -3.22
C GLY A 147 -2.48 19.90 -1.96
N SER A 148 -2.88 18.66 -1.74
CA SER A 148 -3.58 18.24 -0.50
C SER A 148 -2.66 18.02 0.70
N GLY A 149 -1.33 18.08 0.52
CA GLY A 149 -0.34 17.82 1.56
C GLY A 149 -0.09 16.33 1.80
N LYS A 150 0.04 15.53 0.73
CA LYS A 150 0.38 14.09 0.80
C LYS A 150 1.67 13.83 1.59
N SER A 151 2.72 14.63 1.37
CA SER A 151 3.99 14.50 2.11
C SER A 151 3.80 14.70 3.62
N PHE A 152 2.92 15.60 4.01
CA PHE A 152 2.61 15.87 5.43
C PHE A 152 1.83 14.71 6.08
N ILE A 153 0.87 14.10 5.35
CA ILE A 153 0.19 12.88 5.79
C ILE A 153 1.21 11.73 5.93
N CYS A 154 2.07 11.57 4.92
CA CYS A 154 3.15 10.56 4.93
C CYS A 154 4.05 10.74 6.14
N TYR A 155 4.52 11.95 6.39
CA TYR A 155 5.36 12.30 7.53
C TYR A 155 4.72 11.89 8.87
N ASN A 156 3.45 12.23 9.09
CA ASN A 156 2.73 11.87 10.32
C ASN A 156 2.60 10.33 10.51
N LEU A 157 2.35 9.58 9.43
CA LEU A 157 2.28 8.11 9.49
C LEU A 157 3.64 7.49 9.82
N ILE A 158 4.72 8.06 9.29
CA ILE A 158 6.10 7.63 9.55
C ILE A 158 6.47 7.92 11.01
N GLN A 159 6.19 9.13 11.50
CA GLN A 159 6.45 9.48 12.90
C GLN A 159 5.68 8.57 13.87
N TRP A 160 4.39 8.29 13.58
CA TRP A 160 3.65 7.33 14.37
C TRP A 160 4.32 5.96 14.41
N TYR A 161 4.79 5.48 13.25
CA TYR A 161 5.49 4.19 13.18
C TYR A 161 6.79 4.21 13.99
N MET A 162 7.59 5.27 13.89
CA MET A 162 8.84 5.40 14.63
C MET A 162 8.61 5.40 16.14
N ASP A 163 7.62 6.14 16.62
CA ASP A 163 7.33 6.28 18.06
C ASP A 163 6.78 4.99 18.68
N ASN A 164 6.07 4.17 17.91
CA ASN A 164 5.35 3.02 18.45
C ASN A 164 5.96 1.66 18.08
N TYR A 165 6.75 1.57 16.99
CA TYR A 165 7.21 0.32 16.39
C TYR A 165 8.64 0.38 15.83
N GLY A 166 9.42 1.39 16.12
CA GLY A 166 10.70 1.77 15.51
C GLY A 166 11.86 0.76 15.55
N ASP A 167 11.57 -0.53 15.72
CA ASP A 167 12.53 -1.64 15.70
C ASP A 167 13.09 -1.96 14.31
N LYS A 168 12.40 -1.54 13.24
CA LYS A 168 12.77 -1.74 11.83
C LYS A 168 12.74 -0.45 11.04
N GLN A 169 13.56 -0.41 10.00
CA GLN A 169 13.66 0.75 9.09
C GLN A 169 12.35 0.99 8.31
N ILE A 170 12.24 2.20 7.78
CA ILE A 170 11.16 2.67 6.91
C ILE A 170 11.70 2.86 5.50
N LEU A 171 11.01 2.32 4.52
CA LEU A 171 11.31 2.50 3.11
C LEU A 171 10.27 3.38 2.43
N ILE A 172 10.71 4.49 1.85
CA ILE A 172 9.87 5.34 1.00
C ILE A 172 10.32 5.17 -0.44
N VAL A 173 9.41 4.71 -1.30
CA VAL A 173 9.70 4.45 -2.72
C VAL A 173 8.99 5.49 -3.58
N VAL A 174 9.74 6.19 -4.40
CA VAL A 174 9.25 7.25 -5.29
C VAL A 174 9.63 6.98 -6.76
N PRO A 175 8.93 7.58 -7.73
CA PRO A 175 9.21 7.34 -9.15
C PRO A 175 10.45 8.07 -9.69
N THR A 176 10.84 9.21 -9.11
CA THR A 176 11.91 10.09 -9.65
C THR A 176 12.85 10.60 -8.56
N THR A 177 14.08 10.96 -8.95
CA THR A 177 15.07 11.55 -8.04
C THR A 177 14.64 12.92 -7.51
N SER A 178 13.90 13.71 -8.30
CA SER A 178 13.36 14.99 -7.85
C SER A 178 12.39 14.83 -6.69
N LEU A 179 11.57 13.77 -6.68
CA LEU A 179 10.69 13.46 -5.55
C LEU A 179 11.45 12.96 -4.31
N VAL A 180 12.61 12.30 -4.48
CA VAL A 180 13.49 11.97 -3.35
C VAL A 180 13.95 13.24 -2.64
N GLU A 181 14.45 14.22 -3.41
CA GLU A 181 14.93 15.49 -2.86
C GLU A 181 13.80 16.35 -2.31
N GLN A 182 12.63 16.34 -2.95
CA GLN A 182 11.45 17.07 -2.46
C GLN A 182 11.00 16.53 -1.10
N LEU A 183 10.81 15.21 -0.95
CA LEU A 183 10.39 14.64 0.34
C LEU A 183 11.43 14.87 1.44
N TYR A 184 12.70 14.80 1.11
CA TYR A 184 13.77 15.09 2.05
C TYR A 184 13.66 16.53 2.56
N LYS A 185 13.47 17.49 1.64
CA LYS A 185 13.28 18.91 1.97
C LYS A 185 11.96 19.15 2.74
N ASP A 186 10.87 18.53 2.32
CA ASP A 186 9.57 18.64 3.02
C ASP A 186 9.72 18.20 4.50
N PHE A 187 10.43 17.12 4.76
CA PHE A 187 10.65 16.62 6.13
C PHE A 187 11.51 17.55 6.97
N ASP A 188 12.55 18.17 6.36
CA ASP A 188 13.35 19.21 7.00
C ASP A 188 12.48 20.44 7.35
N GLU A 189 11.62 20.88 6.43
CA GLU A 189 10.68 21.99 6.66
C GLU A 189 9.64 21.69 7.76
N TYR A 190 9.36 20.39 8.04
CA TYR A 190 8.50 19.96 9.16
C TYR A 190 9.26 19.93 10.50
N GLY A 191 10.54 20.26 10.51
CA GLY A 191 11.38 20.32 11.70
C GLY A 191 12.02 18.97 12.07
N PHE A 192 12.09 18.02 11.13
CA PHE A 192 12.73 16.73 11.35
C PHE A 192 14.23 16.80 11.05
N ASP A 193 15.05 16.21 11.91
CA ASP A 193 16.50 16.11 11.65
C ASP A 193 16.76 15.08 10.53
N VAL A 194 16.69 15.57 9.29
CA VAL A 194 16.86 14.73 8.10
C VAL A 194 18.31 14.29 7.91
N GLU A 195 19.29 15.09 8.38
CA GLU A 195 20.71 14.73 8.27
C GLU A 195 21.04 13.51 9.11
N GLU A 196 20.45 13.40 10.30
CA GLU A 196 20.67 12.23 11.18
C GLU A 196 19.82 11.04 10.78
N ASN A 197 18.57 11.25 10.37
CA ASN A 197 17.55 10.19 10.30
C ASN A 197 17.22 9.71 8.88
N VAL A 198 17.55 10.44 7.82
CA VAL A 198 17.12 10.11 6.46
C VAL A 198 18.30 9.80 5.55
N HIS A 199 18.24 8.66 4.89
CA HIS A 199 19.18 8.27 3.84
C HIS A 199 18.50 8.27 2.48
N ARG A 200 19.17 8.82 1.47
CA ARG A 200 18.66 8.90 0.09
C ARG A 200 19.42 7.94 -0.82
N ILE A 201 18.71 6.99 -1.46
CA ILE A 201 19.32 6.05 -2.42
C ILE A 201 18.86 6.36 -3.83
N TYR A 202 19.79 6.86 -4.66
CA TYR A 202 19.65 7.00 -6.10
C TYR A 202 21.03 6.96 -6.75
N SER A 203 21.14 7.08 -8.08
CA SER A 203 22.40 6.94 -8.81
C SER A 203 23.58 7.68 -8.15
N GLY A 204 24.63 6.93 -7.80
CA GLY A 204 25.86 7.48 -7.18
C GLY A 204 25.83 7.61 -5.66
N LYS A 205 24.76 7.20 -4.96
CA LYS A 205 24.66 7.20 -3.49
C LYS A 205 24.88 5.81 -2.91
N ASP A 206 25.34 5.76 -1.66
CA ASP A 206 25.51 4.51 -0.91
C ASP A 206 24.19 3.74 -0.77
N LYS A 207 24.28 2.42 -0.77
CA LYS A 207 23.12 1.51 -0.78
C LYS A 207 22.75 0.98 0.60
N THR A 208 23.63 1.17 1.58
CA THR A 208 23.47 0.67 2.95
C THR A 208 23.56 1.82 3.94
N THR A 209 22.77 1.75 5.00
CA THR A 209 22.74 2.75 6.06
C THR A 209 22.05 2.18 7.30
N ASP A 210 22.42 2.68 8.45
CA ASP A 210 21.75 2.41 9.73
C ASP A 210 20.67 3.45 10.05
N LYS A 211 20.51 4.50 9.21
CA LYS A 211 19.49 5.51 9.42
C LYS A 211 18.08 4.91 9.34
N PRO A 212 17.14 5.37 10.16
CA PRO A 212 15.82 4.74 10.29
C PRO A 212 14.95 4.91 9.04
N ILE A 213 15.15 5.95 8.22
CA ILE A 213 14.34 6.23 7.04
C ILE A 213 15.20 6.19 5.78
N ILE A 214 14.75 5.42 4.79
CA ILE A 214 15.37 5.38 3.46
C ILE A 214 14.37 5.90 2.43
N ILE A 215 14.74 6.93 1.67
CA ILE A 215 13.97 7.42 0.52
C ILE A 215 14.72 7.01 -0.75
N SER A 216 14.05 6.30 -1.64
CA SER A 216 14.69 5.78 -2.86
C SER A 216 13.79 5.80 -4.08
N THR A 217 14.40 5.91 -5.25
CA THR A 217 13.70 5.58 -6.49
C THR A 217 13.59 4.06 -6.65
N TRP A 218 12.47 3.57 -7.19
CA TRP A 218 12.30 2.13 -7.42
C TRP A 218 13.37 1.53 -8.33
N GLN A 219 13.90 2.30 -9.30
CA GLN A 219 14.94 1.88 -10.23
C GLN A 219 16.26 1.55 -9.51
N SER A 220 16.55 2.26 -8.44
CA SER A 220 17.79 2.09 -7.69
C SER A 220 17.80 0.81 -6.86
N ILE A 221 16.63 0.37 -6.38
CA ILE A 221 16.53 -0.72 -5.39
C ILE A 221 15.89 -2.02 -5.94
N TYR A 222 15.18 -2.02 -7.07
CA TYR A 222 14.38 -3.18 -7.50
C TYR A 222 15.20 -4.47 -7.68
N LYS A 223 16.52 -4.38 -7.91
CA LYS A 223 17.44 -5.50 -8.02
C LYS A 223 18.08 -5.94 -6.71
N PHE A 224 17.81 -5.24 -5.59
CA PHE A 224 18.40 -5.61 -4.31
C PHE A 224 17.89 -6.98 -3.85
N SER A 225 18.67 -7.65 -3.01
CA SER A 225 18.36 -8.98 -2.50
C SER A 225 17.13 -8.94 -1.60
N ARG A 226 16.57 -10.10 -1.29
CA ARG A 226 15.42 -10.21 -0.40
C ARG A 226 15.79 -9.80 1.02
N GLU A 227 16.95 -10.20 1.48
CA GLU A 227 17.48 -9.93 2.83
C GLU A 227 17.52 -8.43 3.11
N TRP A 228 17.87 -7.60 2.10
CA TRP A 228 17.85 -6.15 2.24
C TRP A 228 16.44 -5.63 2.55
N TYR A 229 15.42 -6.20 1.93
CA TYR A 229 14.03 -5.79 2.13
C TYR A 229 13.43 -6.29 3.46
N GLU A 230 14.02 -7.28 4.10
CA GLU A 230 13.58 -7.82 5.39
C GLU A 230 13.84 -6.86 6.57
N ASN A 231 14.66 -5.82 6.34
CA ASN A 231 14.94 -4.78 7.34
C ASN A 231 13.77 -3.80 7.53
N PHE A 232 12.79 -3.76 6.62
CA PHE A 232 11.73 -2.76 6.66
C PHE A 232 10.46 -3.28 7.36
N GLY A 233 9.98 -2.51 8.33
CA GLY A 233 8.69 -2.74 9.00
C GLY A 233 7.58 -1.83 8.51
N CYS A 234 7.95 -0.70 7.87
CA CYS A 234 7.02 0.22 7.21
C CYS A 234 7.49 0.50 5.77
N VAL A 235 6.57 0.49 4.82
CA VAL A 235 6.84 0.85 3.42
C VAL A 235 5.80 1.86 2.92
N VAL A 236 6.29 2.96 2.37
CA VAL A 236 5.46 3.99 1.73
C VAL A 236 5.81 4.06 0.24
N GLY A 237 4.81 4.02 -0.62
CA GLY A 237 4.98 4.35 -2.04
C GLY A 237 4.34 5.70 -2.33
N ASP A 238 5.09 6.65 -2.87
CA ASP A 238 4.51 7.91 -3.32
C ASP A 238 4.32 7.89 -4.85
N GLU A 239 3.23 8.51 -5.31
CA GLU A 239 2.75 8.50 -6.69
C GLU A 239 2.68 7.06 -7.27
N VAL A 240 2.09 6.15 -6.49
CA VAL A 240 2.10 4.69 -6.80
C VAL A 240 1.49 4.32 -8.15
N HIS A 241 0.66 5.19 -8.74
CA HIS A 241 0.08 5.00 -10.08
C HIS A 241 1.12 5.08 -11.22
N LEU A 242 2.28 5.74 -10.99
CA LEU A 242 3.36 5.88 -11.97
C LEU A 242 4.28 4.66 -12.04
N PHE A 243 4.18 3.73 -11.11
CA PHE A 243 5.04 2.56 -11.11
C PHE A 243 4.59 1.50 -12.12
N LYS A 244 5.56 0.84 -12.72
CA LYS A 244 5.27 -0.40 -13.47
C LYS A 244 4.86 -1.49 -12.48
N ALA A 245 3.68 -2.06 -12.66
CA ALA A 245 3.11 -3.07 -11.75
C ALA A 245 4.09 -4.19 -11.38
N LYS A 246 4.85 -4.71 -12.36
CA LYS A 246 5.85 -5.77 -12.13
C LYS A 246 6.98 -5.34 -11.20
N SER A 247 7.50 -4.12 -11.36
CA SER A 247 8.62 -3.62 -10.54
C SER A 247 8.16 -3.33 -9.12
N LEU A 248 7.01 -2.68 -8.96
CA LEU A 248 6.43 -2.39 -7.66
C LEU A 248 6.08 -3.68 -6.92
N SER A 249 5.42 -4.64 -7.58
CA SER A 249 5.12 -5.95 -6.98
C SER A 249 6.39 -6.69 -6.56
N GLY A 250 7.45 -6.61 -7.38
CA GLY A 250 8.74 -7.21 -7.06
C GLY A 250 9.39 -6.64 -5.80
N ILE A 251 9.27 -5.33 -5.56
CA ILE A 251 9.72 -4.65 -4.34
C ILE A 251 8.84 -5.04 -3.16
N MET A 252 7.53 -4.79 -3.29
CA MET A 252 6.58 -4.93 -2.19
C MET A 252 6.47 -6.38 -1.66
N ASN A 253 6.60 -7.38 -2.54
CA ASN A 253 6.56 -8.78 -2.14
C ASN A 253 7.83 -9.25 -1.42
N LYS A 254 8.95 -8.53 -1.57
CA LYS A 254 10.17 -8.78 -0.80
C LYS A 254 10.12 -8.18 0.62
N CYS A 255 9.32 -7.12 0.84
CA CYS A 255 9.17 -6.47 2.14
C CYS A 255 8.29 -7.33 3.08
N VAL A 256 8.74 -8.55 3.40
CA VAL A 256 7.93 -9.55 4.12
C VAL A 256 7.64 -9.17 5.56
N ASN A 257 8.47 -8.31 6.15
CA ASN A 257 8.34 -7.82 7.52
C ASN A 257 7.56 -6.50 7.62
N ALA A 258 7.26 -5.85 6.49
CA ALA A 258 6.54 -4.59 6.49
C ALA A 258 5.04 -4.80 6.75
N GLU A 259 4.65 -4.63 8.00
CA GLU A 259 3.25 -4.65 8.43
C GLU A 259 2.53 -3.38 7.97
N TYR A 260 3.20 -2.21 8.11
CA TYR A 260 2.67 -0.91 7.70
C TYR A 260 2.98 -0.64 6.23
N ARG A 261 1.93 -0.40 5.44
CA ARG A 261 2.07 -0.18 3.99
C ARG A 261 1.14 0.91 3.50
N PHE A 262 1.69 2.00 3.02
CA PHE A 262 0.92 3.15 2.55
C PHE A 262 1.25 3.47 1.10
N GLY A 263 0.22 3.54 0.26
CA GLY A 263 0.33 4.04 -1.10
C GLY A 263 -0.25 5.45 -1.18
N MET A 264 0.53 6.43 -1.61
CA MET A 264 0.07 7.80 -1.84
C MET A 264 -0.12 8.01 -3.33
N THR A 265 -1.24 8.61 -3.74
CA THR A 265 -1.47 8.92 -5.15
C THR A 265 -2.53 10.00 -5.34
N GLY A 266 -2.35 10.83 -6.37
CA GLY A 266 -3.33 11.84 -6.76
C GLY A 266 -4.45 11.29 -7.63
N THR A 267 -4.20 10.21 -8.35
CA THR A 267 -5.16 9.55 -9.22
C THR A 267 -4.97 8.04 -9.17
N LEU A 268 -6.04 7.32 -9.40
CA LEU A 268 -5.99 5.91 -9.79
C LEU A 268 -6.53 5.88 -11.21
N ASP A 269 -5.64 5.83 -12.18
CA ASP A 269 -6.03 5.74 -13.59
C ASP A 269 -7.07 4.64 -13.75
N GLY A 270 -8.17 4.97 -14.45
CA GLY A 270 -9.40 4.19 -14.48
C GLY A 270 -9.31 2.76 -15.04
N THR A 271 -8.10 2.18 -15.11
CA THR A 271 -7.90 0.77 -15.40
C THR A 271 -8.03 -0.02 -14.09
N ALA A 272 -9.14 -0.76 -13.95
CA ALA A 272 -9.40 -1.67 -12.81
C ALA A 272 -8.19 -2.59 -12.49
N THR A 273 -7.37 -2.87 -13.49
CA THR A 273 -6.11 -3.60 -13.42
C THR A 273 -5.14 -3.02 -12.41
N ASN A 274 -4.80 -1.76 -12.57
CA ASN A 274 -3.81 -1.12 -11.71
C ASN A 274 -4.33 -0.97 -10.28
N LYS A 275 -5.60 -0.63 -10.11
CA LYS A 275 -6.22 -0.50 -8.79
C LYS A 275 -6.14 -1.79 -7.99
N LEU A 276 -6.55 -2.93 -8.54
CA LEU A 276 -6.57 -4.20 -7.80
C LEU A 276 -5.16 -4.69 -7.45
N VAL A 277 -4.18 -4.46 -8.32
CA VAL A 277 -2.77 -4.74 -8.01
C VAL A 277 -2.28 -3.86 -6.87
N LEU A 278 -2.55 -2.55 -6.94
CA LEU A 278 -2.13 -1.59 -5.90
C LEU A 278 -2.79 -1.90 -4.55
N GLU A 279 -4.09 -2.19 -4.55
CA GLU A 279 -4.81 -2.59 -3.32
C GLU A 279 -4.25 -3.89 -2.75
N GLY A 280 -3.80 -4.83 -3.59
CA GLY A 280 -3.12 -6.04 -3.14
C GLY A 280 -1.82 -5.75 -2.39
N LEU A 281 -1.05 -4.78 -2.84
CA LEU A 281 0.25 -4.45 -2.29
C LEU A 281 0.17 -3.55 -1.04
N PHE A 282 -0.76 -2.59 -1.02
CA PHE A 282 -0.86 -1.57 0.03
C PHE A 282 -2.08 -1.73 0.93
N GLY A 283 -3.20 -2.25 0.44
CA GLY A 283 -4.48 -2.31 1.14
C GLY A 283 -5.57 -1.51 0.43
N PRO A 284 -6.79 -1.49 0.99
CA PRO A 284 -7.92 -0.81 0.39
C PRO A 284 -7.71 0.68 0.15
N THR A 285 -8.34 1.21 -0.90
CA THR A 285 -8.28 2.64 -1.22
C THR A 285 -9.20 3.45 -0.32
N LYS A 286 -8.64 4.45 0.38
CA LYS A 286 -9.34 5.53 1.08
C LYS A 286 -9.20 6.82 0.29
N ARG A 287 -10.30 7.39 -0.16
CA ARG A 287 -10.31 8.76 -0.70
C ARG A 287 -10.17 9.74 0.47
N VAL A 288 -9.15 10.57 0.42
CA VAL A 288 -8.82 11.55 1.47
C VAL A 288 -9.62 12.84 1.26
N THR A 289 -9.57 13.41 0.04
CA THR A 289 -10.30 14.61 -0.34
C THR A 289 -10.43 14.67 -1.87
N MET A 290 -11.19 15.61 -2.38
CA MET A 290 -11.31 15.88 -3.81
C MET A 290 -10.74 17.27 -4.16
N THR A 291 -10.29 17.44 -5.40
CA THR A 291 -9.82 18.73 -5.92
C THR A 291 -10.85 19.85 -5.71
N ARG A 292 -12.13 19.53 -5.97
CA ARG A 292 -13.25 20.45 -5.79
C ARG A 292 -13.37 20.94 -4.33
N ASP A 293 -13.27 20.03 -3.36
CA ASP A 293 -13.37 20.38 -1.93
C ASP A 293 -12.23 21.34 -1.51
N LEU A 294 -11.02 21.10 -2.06
CA LEU A 294 -9.86 21.96 -1.80
C LEU A 294 -10.01 23.36 -2.43
N GLN A 295 -10.64 23.44 -3.61
CA GLN A 295 -10.94 24.70 -4.29
C GLN A 295 -12.04 25.48 -3.58
N GLU A 296 -13.10 24.80 -3.12
CA GLU A 296 -14.20 25.42 -2.37
C GLU A 296 -13.72 25.96 -1.00
N LYS A 297 -12.78 25.25 -0.35
CA LYS A 297 -12.13 25.70 0.90
C LYS A 297 -11.01 26.74 0.70
N GLY A 298 -10.74 27.16 -0.53
CA GLY A 298 -9.67 28.14 -0.86
C GLY A 298 -8.24 27.61 -0.66
N THR A 299 -8.08 26.28 -0.51
CA THR A 299 -6.76 25.63 -0.36
C THR A 299 -6.04 25.48 -1.70
N LEU A 300 -6.80 25.33 -2.79
CA LEU A 300 -6.31 25.33 -4.16
C LEU A 300 -6.93 26.47 -4.95
N ALA A 301 -6.17 27.02 -5.90
CA ALA A 301 -6.68 28.00 -6.85
C ALA A 301 -7.86 27.42 -7.65
N LYS A 302 -8.89 28.25 -7.90
CA LYS A 302 -9.96 27.89 -8.82
C LYS A 302 -9.39 27.85 -10.24
N LEU A 303 -9.75 26.83 -10.99
CA LEU A 303 -9.40 26.68 -12.39
C LEU A 303 -10.63 27.01 -13.25
N ASP A 304 -10.58 28.10 -14.02
CA ASP A 304 -11.56 28.43 -15.03
C ASP A 304 -11.02 27.99 -16.41
N ILE A 305 -11.72 27.08 -17.07
CA ILE A 305 -11.36 26.60 -18.40
C ILE A 305 -12.32 27.22 -19.42
N SER A 306 -11.80 28.10 -20.28
CA SER A 306 -12.52 28.64 -21.43
C SER A 306 -12.13 27.87 -22.68
N ILE A 307 -13.10 27.22 -23.33
CA ILE A 307 -12.88 26.54 -24.61
C ILE A 307 -13.30 27.54 -25.72
N LEU A 308 -12.32 28.01 -26.48
CA LEU A 308 -12.56 28.78 -27.70
C LEU A 308 -12.73 27.79 -28.85
N LEU A 309 -13.95 27.73 -29.39
CA LEU A 309 -14.21 27.05 -30.65
C LEU A 309 -13.83 28.00 -31.79
N LEU A 310 -12.80 27.65 -32.56
CA LEU A 310 -12.39 28.35 -33.78
C LEU A 310 -13.17 27.81 -34.97
#